data_056cad066fe09bbf62f22eb9c1dfb017
#
_entry.id   056cad066fe09bbf62f22eb9c1dfb017
#
_cell.length_a   1.000
_cell.length_b   1.000
_cell.length_c   1.000
_cell.angle_alpha   90.00
_cell.angle_beta   90.00
_cell.angle_gamma   90.00
#
_symmetry.space_group_name_H-M   'P 1'
#
loop_
_entity.id
_entity.type
_entity.pdbx_description
1 polymer ?
#
loop_
_entity_poly.entity_id
_entity_poly.type
_entity_poly.pdbx_seq_one_letter_code
_entity_poly.pdbx_strand_id
1 'polypeptide(L)'
;MVHCPRCHRPGAAVLCADCQYWQQLLPWLDGQAQHLFAYHSPIQTYFERFKRQGDYQLAAVFAADIGDWWRTRRRHYDAVIPVPTDPVRARQRGFDPVTALFASVLPLTPVLEKQGTTLEQAQQDRATRLTTRQPFIYQPKRGVRLRQWRRILLVDDIYTTGSTLYQTAAVLHAAGSDAVMDTFTLAR
;
A
#
# COMPACT_ATOMS: atom_id res chain seq x y z
N MET A 1 -6.67 1.62 -24.44
CA MET A 1 -7.16 0.51 -23.55
C MET A 1 -7.96 1.16 -22.42
N VAL A 2 -9.15 0.66 -22.10
CA VAL A 2 -10.01 1.25 -21.05
C VAL A 2 -9.56 0.73 -19.69
N HIS A 3 -9.57 1.58 -18.66
CA HIS A 3 -9.11 1.25 -17.32
C HIS A 3 -10.12 1.69 -16.25
N CYS A 4 -10.16 0.97 -15.15
CA CYS A 4 -10.95 1.35 -13.98
C CYS A 4 -10.54 2.76 -13.50
N PRO A 5 -11.49 3.70 -13.32
CA PRO A 5 -11.15 5.09 -12.98
C PRO A 5 -10.50 5.26 -11.60
N ARG A 6 -10.64 4.28 -10.69
CA ARG A 6 -10.02 4.35 -9.36
C ARG A 6 -8.67 3.65 -9.29
N CYS A 7 -8.59 2.39 -9.74
CA CYS A 7 -7.40 1.56 -9.53
C CYS A 7 -6.66 1.22 -10.83
N HIS A 8 -7.06 1.79 -11.95
CA HIS A 8 -6.46 1.61 -13.29
C HIS A 8 -6.40 0.16 -13.79
N ARG A 9 -7.26 -0.75 -13.24
CA ARG A 9 -7.36 -2.11 -13.76
C ARG A 9 -7.75 -2.11 -15.23
N PRO A 10 -7.02 -2.79 -16.13
CA PRO A 10 -7.39 -2.90 -17.54
C PRO A 10 -8.76 -3.58 -17.74
N GLY A 11 -9.48 -3.21 -18.81
CA GLY A 11 -10.73 -3.84 -19.23
C GLY A 11 -11.98 -3.35 -18.48
N ALA A 12 -11.92 -2.27 -17.70
CA ALA A 12 -13.07 -1.72 -16.99
C ALA A 12 -13.21 -0.21 -17.28
N ALA A 13 -14.29 0.19 -18.00
CA ALA A 13 -14.62 1.61 -18.23
C ALA A 13 -15.27 2.29 -17.02
N VAL A 14 -15.76 1.48 -16.09
CA VAL A 14 -16.38 1.86 -14.81
C VAL A 14 -15.61 1.23 -13.67
N LEU A 15 -15.97 1.52 -12.43
CA LEU A 15 -15.35 0.89 -11.28
C LEU A 15 -15.38 -0.63 -11.41
N CYS A 16 -14.25 -1.28 -11.28
CA CYS A 16 -14.16 -2.74 -11.24
C CYS A 16 -14.80 -3.29 -9.95
N ALA A 17 -15.14 -4.58 -9.92
CA ALA A 17 -15.84 -5.20 -8.79
C ALA A 17 -15.12 -4.97 -7.44
N ASP A 18 -13.78 -5.05 -7.40
CA ASP A 18 -13.02 -4.78 -6.18
C ASP A 18 -13.20 -3.32 -5.72
N CYS A 19 -13.19 -2.35 -6.65
CA CYS A 19 -13.39 -0.94 -6.31
C CYS A 19 -14.83 -0.61 -5.91
N GLN A 20 -15.81 -1.27 -6.50
CA GLN A 20 -17.23 -1.15 -6.10
C GLN A 20 -17.42 -1.70 -4.67
N TYR A 21 -16.85 -2.86 -4.36
CA TYR A 21 -16.87 -3.43 -3.02
C TYR A 21 -16.29 -2.46 -1.98
N TRP A 22 -15.12 -1.90 -2.23
CA TRP A 22 -14.50 -0.96 -1.30
C TRP A 22 -15.25 0.36 -1.18
N GLN A 23 -15.86 0.85 -2.26
CA GLN A 23 -16.68 2.05 -2.22
C GLN A 23 -17.95 1.86 -1.36
N GLN A 24 -18.56 0.68 -1.41
CA GLN A 24 -19.70 0.36 -0.54
C GLN A 24 -19.29 0.23 0.93
N LEU A 25 -18.15 -0.40 1.19
CA LEU A 25 -17.68 -0.63 2.55
C LEU A 25 -17.09 0.63 3.21
N LEU A 26 -16.44 1.48 2.44
CA LEU A 26 -15.76 2.70 2.88
C LEU A 26 -16.21 3.89 2.02
N PRO A 27 -17.47 4.37 2.17
CA PRO A 27 -18.03 5.42 1.31
C PRO A 27 -17.30 6.76 1.41
N TRP A 28 -16.58 6.99 2.50
CA TRP A 28 -15.77 8.20 2.72
C TRP A 28 -14.41 8.15 2.01
N LEU A 29 -14.02 7.04 1.40
CA LEU A 29 -12.72 6.86 0.78
C LEU A 29 -12.71 7.39 -0.66
N ASP A 30 -12.25 8.63 -0.87
CA ASP A 30 -12.21 9.34 -2.16
C ASP A 30 -10.85 9.29 -2.87
N GLY A 31 -9.83 8.70 -2.26
CA GLY A 31 -8.47 8.66 -2.80
C GLY A 31 -8.32 7.86 -4.09
N GLN A 32 -7.28 8.22 -4.84
CA GLN A 32 -6.90 7.57 -6.10
C GLN A 32 -5.80 6.54 -5.87
N ALA A 33 -5.86 5.43 -6.59
CA ALA A 33 -4.77 4.45 -6.61
C ALA A 33 -3.82 4.73 -7.77
N GLN A 34 -2.52 4.84 -7.48
CA GLN A 34 -1.47 5.08 -8.44
C GLN A 34 -0.43 3.97 -8.38
N HIS A 35 0.17 3.65 -9.52
CA HIS A 35 1.24 2.65 -9.61
C HIS A 35 2.16 3.00 -10.79
N LEU A 36 3.42 2.56 -10.73
CA LEU A 36 4.39 2.84 -11.78
C LEU A 36 4.31 1.81 -12.91
N PHE A 37 4.17 0.54 -12.58
CA PHE A 37 4.29 -0.54 -13.54
C PHE A 37 3.07 -1.45 -13.55
N ALA A 38 2.78 -2.04 -14.73
CA ALA A 38 1.87 -3.17 -14.82
C ALA A 38 2.53 -4.43 -14.23
N TYR A 39 1.77 -5.25 -13.51
CA TYR A 39 2.27 -6.49 -12.92
C TYR A 39 2.35 -7.62 -13.96
N HIS A 40 3.40 -7.59 -14.77
CA HIS A 40 3.70 -8.57 -15.82
C HIS A 40 5.02 -9.30 -15.55
N SER A 41 5.40 -10.23 -16.42
CA SER A 41 6.50 -11.17 -16.24
C SER A 41 7.82 -10.57 -15.67
N PRO A 42 8.41 -9.48 -16.21
CA PRO A 42 9.63 -8.90 -15.61
C PRO A 42 9.43 -8.41 -14.17
N ILE A 43 8.30 -7.77 -13.88
CA ILE A 43 7.98 -7.27 -12.53
C ILE A 43 7.67 -8.44 -11.56
N GLN A 44 7.04 -9.51 -12.07
CA GLN A 44 6.83 -10.72 -11.28
C GLN A 44 8.16 -11.36 -10.86
N THR A 45 9.10 -11.51 -11.81
CA THR A 45 10.44 -12.03 -11.55
C THR A 45 11.21 -11.16 -10.54
N TYR A 46 11.10 -9.83 -10.68
CA TYR A 46 11.67 -8.89 -9.72
C TYR A 46 11.14 -9.15 -8.30
N PHE A 47 9.81 -9.22 -8.12
CA PHE A 47 9.23 -9.44 -6.79
C PHE A 47 9.50 -10.84 -6.23
N GLU A 48 9.61 -11.86 -7.09
CA GLU A 48 10.02 -13.20 -6.67
C GLU A 48 11.42 -13.17 -6.03
N ARG A 49 12.40 -12.56 -6.70
CA ARG A 49 13.75 -12.41 -6.16
C ARG A 49 13.77 -11.53 -4.92
N PHE A 50 13.15 -10.35 -4.98
CA PHE A 50 13.14 -9.39 -3.89
C PHE A 50 12.47 -9.94 -2.62
N LYS A 51 11.25 -10.50 -2.77
CA LYS A 51 10.45 -10.92 -1.61
C LYS A 51 10.71 -12.34 -1.14
N ARG A 52 10.90 -13.30 -2.06
CA ARG A 52 11.02 -14.71 -1.70
C ARG A 52 12.46 -15.14 -1.52
N GLN A 53 13.37 -14.66 -2.38
CA GLN A 53 14.79 -14.98 -2.27
C GLN A 53 15.54 -14.02 -1.33
N GLY A 54 14.91 -12.90 -0.93
CA GLY A 54 15.48 -11.95 0.02
C GLY A 54 16.58 -11.08 -0.56
N ASP A 55 16.60 -10.88 -1.89
CA ASP A 55 17.61 -10.07 -2.57
C ASP A 55 17.37 -8.57 -2.28
N TYR A 56 17.92 -8.11 -1.15
CA TYR A 56 17.75 -6.73 -0.68
C TYR A 56 18.31 -5.68 -1.64
N GLN A 57 19.34 -6.01 -2.42
CA GLN A 57 19.94 -5.07 -3.36
C GLN A 57 18.95 -4.58 -4.41
N LEU A 58 17.94 -5.38 -4.72
CA LEU A 58 16.87 -5.01 -5.64
C LEU A 58 16.00 -3.85 -5.15
N ALA A 59 16.02 -3.50 -3.86
CA ALA A 59 15.28 -2.35 -3.33
C ALA A 59 15.61 -1.03 -4.05
N ALA A 60 16.85 -0.86 -4.49
CA ALA A 60 17.31 0.36 -5.15
C ALA A 60 16.98 0.44 -6.66
N VAL A 61 16.55 -0.66 -7.29
CA VAL A 61 16.37 -0.73 -8.76
C VAL A 61 15.41 0.34 -9.28
N PHE A 62 14.33 0.62 -8.56
CA PHE A 62 13.31 1.59 -8.95
C PHE A 62 13.38 2.92 -8.18
N ALA A 63 14.47 3.18 -7.48
CA ALA A 63 14.61 4.40 -6.68
C ALA A 63 14.49 5.69 -7.52
N ALA A 64 15.04 5.69 -8.74
CA ALA A 64 14.95 6.82 -9.66
C ALA A 64 13.51 7.05 -10.13
N ASP A 65 12.81 6.00 -10.55
CA ASP A 65 11.41 6.09 -11.02
C ASP A 65 10.46 6.57 -9.90
N ILE A 66 10.64 6.04 -8.70
CA ILE A 66 9.89 6.47 -7.50
C ILE A 66 10.20 7.94 -7.18
N GLY A 67 11.47 8.34 -7.27
CA GLY A 67 11.92 9.71 -7.01
C GLY A 67 11.34 10.71 -8.01
N ASP A 68 11.31 10.38 -9.28
CA ASP A 68 10.73 11.21 -10.35
C ASP A 68 9.22 11.38 -10.14
N TRP A 69 8.53 10.28 -9.83
CA TRP A 69 7.11 10.32 -9.49
C TRP A 69 6.86 11.19 -8.25
N TRP A 70 7.64 11.03 -7.18
CA TRP A 70 7.52 11.77 -5.93
C TRP A 70 7.80 13.27 -6.09
N ARG A 71 8.84 13.65 -6.82
CA ARG A 71 9.27 15.04 -7.01
C ARG A 71 8.14 15.94 -7.50
N THR A 72 7.26 15.42 -8.37
CA THR A 72 6.13 16.17 -8.92
C THR A 72 4.92 16.22 -7.99
N ARG A 73 4.84 15.35 -6.99
CA ARG A 73 3.64 15.15 -6.15
C ARG A 73 3.81 15.44 -4.67
N ARG A 74 5.05 15.56 -4.19
CA ARG A 74 5.39 15.70 -2.76
C ARG A 74 4.63 16.81 -2.01
N ARG A 75 4.28 17.90 -2.72
CA ARG A 75 3.56 19.04 -2.12
C ARG A 75 2.07 18.78 -1.88
N HIS A 76 1.56 17.70 -2.40
CA HIS A 76 0.15 17.34 -2.25
C HIS A 76 -0.11 16.54 -0.97
N TYR A 77 0.91 16.01 -0.32
CA TYR A 77 0.77 15.10 0.81
C TYR A 77 1.38 15.67 2.09
N ASP A 78 0.61 15.58 3.17
CA ASP A 78 1.05 15.94 4.53
C ASP A 78 1.84 14.79 5.17
N ALA A 79 1.57 13.55 4.79
CA ALA A 79 2.25 12.37 5.28
C ALA A 79 2.30 11.25 4.24
N VAL A 80 3.35 10.42 4.33
CA VAL A 80 3.52 9.18 3.55
C VAL A 80 3.57 8.02 4.54
N ILE A 81 2.54 7.18 4.53
CA ILE A 81 2.41 6.10 5.51
C ILE A 81 2.67 4.76 4.82
N PRO A 82 3.72 4.03 5.21
CA PRO A 82 3.96 2.70 4.70
C PRO A 82 2.96 1.71 5.28
N VAL A 83 2.43 0.83 4.43
CA VAL A 83 1.64 -0.31 4.89
C VAL A 83 2.56 -1.29 5.62
N PRO A 84 2.28 -1.65 6.88
CA PRO A 84 3.16 -2.50 7.64
C PRO A 84 3.14 -3.94 7.14
N THR A 85 4.31 -4.52 6.97
CA THR A 85 4.51 -5.94 6.65
C THR A 85 4.29 -6.80 7.90
N ASP A 86 3.93 -8.05 7.70
CA ASP A 86 3.87 -9.05 8.77
C ASP A 86 5.25 -9.20 9.43
N PRO A 87 5.36 -9.01 10.77
CA PRO A 87 6.65 -8.99 11.47
C PRO A 87 7.38 -10.34 11.44
N VAL A 88 6.66 -11.47 11.33
CA VAL A 88 7.27 -12.80 11.21
C VAL A 88 7.94 -12.92 9.85
N ARG A 89 7.24 -12.53 8.78
CA ARG A 89 7.77 -12.56 7.41
C ARG A 89 8.92 -11.56 7.22
N ALA A 90 8.84 -10.37 7.85
CA ALA A 90 9.92 -9.39 7.81
C ALA A 90 11.19 -9.94 8.47
N ARG A 91 11.07 -10.60 9.64
CA ARG A 91 12.19 -11.27 10.31
C ARG A 91 12.79 -12.41 9.49
N GLN A 92 11.95 -13.26 8.91
CA GLN A 92 12.42 -14.39 8.07
C GLN A 92 13.17 -13.90 6.82
N ARG A 93 12.74 -12.78 6.24
CA ARG A 93 13.36 -12.17 5.06
C ARG A 93 14.58 -11.33 5.39
N GLY A 94 14.69 -10.82 6.61
CA GLY A 94 15.72 -9.89 7.06
C GLY A 94 15.39 -8.42 6.84
N PHE A 95 14.28 -8.09 6.15
CA PHE A 95 13.85 -6.71 5.93
C PHE A 95 12.33 -6.60 5.66
N ASP A 96 11.80 -5.39 5.86
CA ASP A 96 10.45 -5.00 5.42
C ASP A 96 10.50 -4.51 3.97
N PRO A 97 9.78 -5.14 3.02
CA PRO A 97 9.89 -4.80 1.60
C PRO A 97 9.34 -3.41 1.27
N VAL A 98 8.29 -2.94 1.94
CA VAL A 98 7.72 -1.61 1.70
C VAL A 98 8.70 -0.54 2.15
N THR A 99 9.23 -0.68 3.36
CA THR A 99 10.26 0.22 3.88
C THR A 99 11.53 0.21 3.01
N ALA A 100 12.00 -0.98 2.60
CA ALA A 100 13.18 -1.10 1.75
C ALA A 100 13.03 -0.40 0.40
N LEU A 101 11.85 -0.51 -0.24
CA LEU A 101 11.56 0.13 -1.52
C LEU A 101 11.49 1.66 -1.44
N PHE A 102 10.92 2.19 -0.37
CA PHE A 102 10.49 3.58 -0.35
C PHE A 102 11.29 4.49 0.57
N ALA A 103 11.95 3.98 1.63
CA ALA A 103 12.57 4.83 2.66
C ALA A 103 13.74 5.68 2.16
N SER A 104 14.44 5.27 1.11
CA SER A 104 15.53 6.05 0.51
C SER A 104 15.04 7.25 -0.30
N VAL A 105 13.75 7.27 -0.67
CA VAL A 105 13.16 8.26 -1.60
C VAL A 105 12.02 9.04 -0.98
N LEU A 106 11.17 8.38 -0.19
CA LEU A 106 9.98 8.97 0.41
C LEU A 106 10.16 9.22 1.92
N PRO A 107 9.64 10.36 2.45
CA PRO A 107 9.67 10.65 3.88
C PRO A 107 8.62 9.82 4.63
N LEU A 108 8.92 8.56 4.87
CA LEU A 108 7.98 7.63 5.48
C LEU A 108 7.65 8.01 6.93
N THR A 109 6.37 7.97 7.27
CA THR A 109 5.82 8.18 8.61
C THR A 109 5.15 6.88 9.10
N PRO A 110 5.90 5.91 9.66
CA PRO A 110 5.36 4.63 10.08
C PRO A 110 4.60 4.77 11.39
N VAL A 111 3.29 4.94 11.31
CA VAL A 111 2.35 5.08 12.43
C VAL A 111 1.41 3.89 12.58
N LEU A 112 1.66 2.84 11.83
CA LEU A 112 0.86 1.62 11.84
C LEU A 112 1.75 0.42 12.14
N GLU A 113 1.18 -0.55 12.82
CA GLU A 113 1.76 -1.86 13.03
C GLU A 113 0.80 -2.95 12.56
N LYS A 114 1.34 -4.06 12.09
CA LYS A 114 0.57 -5.26 11.81
C LYS A 114 0.85 -6.27 12.90
N GLN A 115 -0.19 -6.73 13.59
CA GLN A 115 -0.06 -7.88 14.48
C GLN A 115 0.17 -9.15 13.65
N GLY A 116 1.06 -10.03 14.16
CA GLY A 116 1.41 -11.26 13.45
C GLY A 116 0.16 -12.09 13.12
N THR A 117 0.06 -12.53 11.88
CA THR A 117 -0.99 -13.43 11.42
C THR A 117 -0.56 -14.87 11.64
N THR A 118 -1.51 -15.77 11.99
CA THR A 118 -1.25 -17.20 12.00
C THR A 118 -0.92 -17.72 10.61
N LEU A 119 -0.14 -18.80 10.52
CA LEU A 119 0.29 -19.40 9.23
C LEU A 119 -0.89 -19.75 8.30
N GLU A 120 -2.06 -20.05 8.85
CA GLU A 120 -3.30 -20.37 8.13
C GLU A 120 -3.82 -19.19 7.29
N GLN A 121 -3.64 -17.94 7.74
CA GLN A 121 -4.07 -16.74 7.00
C GLN A 121 -3.15 -16.41 5.82
N ALA A 122 -1.98 -17.01 5.76
CA ALA A 122 -0.98 -16.74 4.72
C ALA A 122 -1.29 -17.37 3.35
N GLN A 123 -2.14 -18.40 3.31
CA GLN A 123 -2.46 -19.19 2.11
C GLN A 123 -3.83 -18.85 1.50
N GLN A 124 -4.49 -17.79 1.96
CA GLN A 124 -5.83 -17.43 1.51
C GLN A 124 -5.87 -17.01 0.02
N ASP A 125 -6.93 -17.43 -0.65
CA ASP A 125 -7.24 -17.03 -2.03
C ASP A 125 -7.65 -15.54 -2.14
N ARG A 126 -7.92 -15.10 -3.38
CA ARG A 126 -8.28 -13.69 -3.64
C ARG A 126 -9.58 -13.27 -2.96
N ALA A 127 -10.60 -14.11 -2.97
CA ALA A 127 -11.92 -13.80 -2.41
C ALA A 127 -11.83 -13.66 -0.88
N THR A 128 -11.13 -14.58 -0.24
CA THR A 128 -10.88 -14.56 1.21
C THR A 128 -10.07 -13.32 1.63
N ARG A 129 -9.11 -12.85 0.81
CA ARG A 129 -8.35 -11.62 1.12
C ARG A 129 -9.19 -10.35 1.13
N LEU A 130 -10.28 -10.27 0.36
CA LEU A 130 -11.20 -9.13 0.39
C LEU A 130 -11.96 -9.06 1.71
N THR A 131 -12.35 -10.21 2.27
CA THR A 131 -13.20 -10.29 3.46
C THR A 131 -12.42 -10.45 4.76
N THR A 132 -11.19 -10.98 4.71
CA THR A 132 -10.37 -11.17 5.92
C THR A 132 -9.83 -9.85 6.43
N ARG A 133 -10.24 -9.48 7.64
CA ARG A 133 -9.75 -8.28 8.33
C ARG A 133 -8.26 -8.45 8.67
N GLN A 134 -7.44 -7.53 8.16
CA GLN A 134 -6.02 -7.47 8.52
C GLN A 134 -5.87 -6.85 9.92
N PRO A 135 -5.04 -7.42 10.79
CA PRO A 135 -4.85 -6.91 12.15
C PRO A 135 -3.89 -5.71 12.17
N PHE A 136 -4.30 -4.58 11.56
CA PHE A 136 -3.57 -3.33 11.64
C PHE A 136 -3.96 -2.55 12.89
N ILE A 137 -2.98 -1.90 13.52
CA ILE A 137 -3.16 -1.05 14.69
C ILE A 137 -2.46 0.29 14.44
N TYR A 138 -3.18 1.37 14.73
CA TYR A 138 -2.59 2.70 14.78
C TYR A 138 -1.73 2.85 16.04
N GLN A 139 -0.48 3.25 15.85
CA GLN A 139 0.48 3.53 16.92
C GLN A 139 0.77 5.03 16.96
N PRO A 140 0.20 5.77 17.92
CA PRO A 140 0.46 7.18 18.05
C PRO A 140 1.95 7.43 18.29
N LYS A 141 2.57 8.30 17.48
CA LYS A 141 3.96 8.71 17.67
C LYS A 141 4.04 10.16 18.12
N ARG A 142 5.03 10.47 18.99
CA ARG A 142 5.29 11.83 19.46
C ARG A 142 5.52 12.76 18.27
N GLY A 143 4.81 13.90 18.25
CA GLY A 143 4.89 14.89 17.17
C GLY A 143 4.00 14.60 15.97
N VAL A 144 3.41 13.41 15.85
CA VAL A 144 2.45 13.09 14.80
C VAL A 144 1.06 13.61 15.20
N ARG A 145 0.47 14.42 14.34
CA ARG A 145 -0.85 15.02 14.54
C ARG A 145 -1.80 14.55 13.44
N LEU A 146 -2.24 13.30 13.50
CA LEU A 146 -3.06 12.63 12.50
C LEU A 146 -4.26 13.47 12.02
N ARG A 147 -4.96 14.12 12.94
CA ARG A 147 -6.14 14.97 12.66
C ARG A 147 -5.84 16.27 11.90
N GLN A 148 -4.56 16.66 11.77
CA GLN A 148 -4.16 17.86 11.04
C GLN A 148 -3.81 17.60 9.60
N TRP A 149 -3.64 16.33 9.22
CA TRP A 149 -3.36 15.95 7.84
C TRP A 149 -4.62 16.04 7.00
N ARG A 150 -4.50 16.65 5.84
CA ARG A 150 -5.57 16.79 4.85
C ARG A 150 -5.47 15.77 3.74
N ARG A 151 -4.24 15.36 3.43
CA ARG A 151 -3.99 14.35 2.40
C ARG A 151 -2.84 13.44 2.77
N ILE A 152 -3.10 12.15 2.76
CA ILE A 152 -2.18 11.07 3.11
C ILE A 152 -1.90 10.22 1.88
N LEU A 153 -0.65 9.83 1.69
CA LEU A 153 -0.25 8.81 0.74
C LEU A 153 0.02 7.49 1.48
N LEU A 154 -0.76 6.47 1.19
CA LEU A 154 -0.50 5.10 1.65
C LEU A 154 0.39 4.40 0.63
N VAL A 155 1.51 3.82 1.04
CA VAL A 155 2.43 3.13 0.13
C VAL A 155 2.52 1.66 0.44
N ASP A 156 2.44 0.83 -0.62
CA ASP A 156 2.61 -0.63 -0.57
C ASP A 156 3.41 -1.08 -1.80
N ASP A 157 3.86 -2.29 -1.85
CA ASP A 157 4.69 -2.80 -2.94
C ASP A 157 3.85 -3.18 -4.18
N ILE A 158 2.74 -3.92 -4.02
CA ILE A 158 1.89 -4.40 -5.12
C ILE A 158 0.41 -4.17 -4.80
N TYR A 159 -0.29 -3.52 -5.72
CA TYR A 159 -1.75 -3.42 -5.66
C TYR A 159 -2.40 -4.65 -6.30
N THR A 160 -3.08 -5.46 -5.54
CA THR A 160 -3.86 -6.61 -6.04
C THR A 160 -5.37 -6.31 -6.03
N THR A 161 -5.99 -6.38 -4.88
CA THR A 161 -7.41 -6.09 -4.63
C THR A 161 -7.63 -4.77 -3.90
N GLY A 162 -6.55 -4.13 -3.44
CA GLY A 162 -6.58 -2.97 -2.56
C GLY A 162 -6.85 -3.30 -1.09
N SER A 163 -7.05 -4.58 -0.74
CA SER A 163 -7.45 -4.99 0.60
C SER A 163 -6.54 -4.45 1.70
N THR A 164 -5.24 -4.62 1.56
CA THR A 164 -4.25 -4.16 2.54
C THR A 164 -4.30 -2.63 2.70
N LEU A 165 -4.29 -1.91 1.58
CA LEU A 165 -4.30 -0.44 1.55
C LEU A 165 -5.59 0.14 2.15
N TYR A 166 -6.74 -0.39 1.78
CA TYR A 166 -8.03 0.16 2.23
C TYR A 166 -8.35 -0.21 3.68
N GLN A 167 -7.93 -1.38 4.14
CA GLN A 167 -8.01 -1.70 5.57
C GLN A 167 -7.06 -0.84 6.42
N THR A 168 -5.88 -0.49 5.89
CA THR A 168 -4.97 0.48 6.49
C THR A 168 -5.63 1.86 6.58
N ALA A 169 -6.29 2.32 5.50
CA ALA A 169 -7.06 3.56 5.51
C ALA A 169 -8.19 3.54 6.55
N ALA A 170 -8.92 2.43 6.68
CA ALA A 170 -9.98 2.28 7.67
C ALA A 170 -9.46 2.41 9.12
N VAL A 171 -8.28 1.88 9.41
CA VAL A 171 -7.66 2.02 10.75
C VAL A 171 -7.29 3.48 11.04
N LEU A 172 -6.73 4.20 10.05
CA LEU A 172 -6.41 5.63 10.23
C LEU A 172 -7.66 6.48 10.38
N HIS A 173 -8.72 6.20 9.62
CA HIS A 173 -10.00 6.89 9.77
C HIS A 173 -10.62 6.62 11.15
N ALA A 174 -10.65 5.38 11.62
CA ALA A 174 -11.10 5.03 12.97
C ALA A 174 -10.27 5.68 14.09
N ALA A 175 -8.99 5.97 13.82
CA ALA A 175 -8.12 6.73 14.74
C ALA A 175 -8.36 8.25 14.70
N GLY A 176 -9.31 8.71 13.87
CA GLY A 176 -9.74 10.10 13.78
C GLY A 176 -9.09 10.91 12.66
N SER A 177 -8.65 10.28 11.58
CA SER A 177 -8.21 10.98 10.36
C SER A 177 -9.39 11.20 9.41
N ASP A 178 -9.62 12.46 9.00
CA ASP A 178 -10.56 12.81 7.93
C ASP A 178 -9.83 13.15 6.61
N ALA A 179 -8.55 12.80 6.52
CA ALA A 179 -7.72 13.07 5.35
C ALA A 179 -8.21 12.29 4.12
N VAL A 180 -8.08 12.88 2.93
CA VAL A 180 -8.12 12.13 1.67
C VAL A 180 -6.93 11.18 1.63
N MET A 181 -7.15 9.90 1.34
CA MET A 181 -6.10 8.88 1.36
C MET A 181 -5.88 8.30 -0.04
N ASP A 182 -4.85 8.80 -0.71
CA ASP A 182 -4.38 8.20 -1.96
C ASP A 182 -3.51 6.98 -1.68
N THR A 183 -3.38 6.10 -2.65
CA THR A 183 -2.49 4.94 -2.56
C THR A 183 -1.45 4.95 -3.67
N PHE A 184 -0.25 4.51 -3.36
CA PHE A 184 0.82 4.35 -4.33
C PHE A 184 1.52 3.00 -4.15
N THR A 185 1.70 2.30 -5.26
CA THR A 185 2.40 1.01 -5.28
C THR A 185 3.40 0.97 -6.45
N LEU A 186 4.41 0.12 -6.32
CA LEU A 186 5.35 -0.06 -7.43
C LEU A 186 4.67 -0.70 -8.63
N ALA A 187 3.78 -1.67 -8.39
CA ALA A 187 3.11 -2.39 -9.47
C ALA A 187 1.64 -2.72 -9.18
N ARG A 188 0.92 -2.97 -10.27
CA ARG A 188 -0.46 -3.44 -10.28
C ARG A 188 -0.71 -4.44 -11.40
#